data_2bf28d6bdc12bf8f53e640efd21b31c9
#
_entry.id   2bf28d6bdc12bf8f53e640efd21b31c9
#
_cell.length_a   1.000
_cell.length_b   1.000
_cell.length_c   1.000
_cell.angle_alpha   90.00
_cell.angle_beta   90.00
_cell.angle_gamma   90.00
#
_symmetry.space_group_name_H-M   'P 1'
#
loop_
_entity.id
_entity.type
_entity.pdbx_description
1 polymer ?
#
loop_
_entity_poly.entity_id
_entity_poly.type
_entity_poly.pdbx_seq_one_letter_code
_entity_poly.pdbx_strand_id
1 'polypeptide(L)'
;FSFNKVLYFTKLRIIFISLISLFFILFASSNFFKFSNELFNKKINLGLDLQGGSYLLLEIDNSPLIEQKLQNLTITIKNYFKEKNIRISNIKLKDQKLLFSVEDQFKQTILDVFNDKESDFNPYYQRFKSHQLDIVEENNIFIVNYSKQGIIELKTSSQDQALEIVRRRIDEIGTNEPNILKRGNNRILVELPGLDDPMRIKSLLGKTANLTFRFVTNNNEDSFGAEKLKYEDSTEESMVSKRIILSGDNLLDAQPRMNNETNETVVSFTLDRVGAKRFGKATSTGIGKQLAIVLDGKIISAPVIRDTIASGSGQISGGFTFQSATDLALLLRSGALPAPLDIIEERTVGPDLGQDSIKAGIIALIIGFILVIVFIFVKYKIFGLITNVALIINLFLLVGVLTIFEATLTLPGI
;
A
#
# COMPACT_ATOMS: atom_id res chain seq x y z
N PHE A 1 20.61 65.98 -7.71
CA PHE A 1 20.08 64.72 -7.21
C PHE A 1 21.22 63.75 -6.99
N SER A 2 21.57 63.50 -5.72
CA SER A 2 22.65 62.62 -5.30
C SER A 2 22.28 61.15 -5.54
N PHE A 3 22.84 60.54 -6.55
CA PHE A 3 22.70 59.10 -6.91
C PHE A 3 23.30 58.15 -5.89
N ASN A 4 23.95 58.67 -4.83
CA ASN A 4 24.70 57.88 -3.84
C ASN A 4 23.87 57.22 -2.74
N LYS A 5 22.54 57.34 -2.74
CA LYS A 5 21.69 56.74 -1.68
C LYS A 5 20.90 55.52 -2.11
N VAL A 6 20.85 55.12 -3.38
CA VAL A 6 19.99 54.07 -3.87
C VAL A 6 20.62 52.68 -3.80
N LEU A 7 21.94 52.56 -3.75
CA LEU A 7 22.68 51.29 -3.75
C LEU A 7 23.68 51.17 -2.59
N TYR A 8 23.26 51.50 -1.37
CA TYR A 8 24.15 51.33 -0.21
C TYR A 8 24.08 49.92 0.34
N PHE A 9 25.04 49.07 -0.06
CA PHE A 9 25.26 47.77 0.55
C PHE A 9 26.15 47.89 1.78
N THR A 10 25.57 47.68 2.96
CA THR A 10 26.39 47.57 4.18
C THR A 10 27.24 46.29 4.12
N LYS A 11 28.45 46.34 4.71
CA LYS A 11 29.33 45.15 4.79
C LYS A 11 28.60 43.91 5.32
N LEU A 12 27.69 44.08 6.28
CA LEU A 12 26.91 43.02 6.86
C LEU A 12 25.93 42.36 5.86
N ARG A 13 25.30 43.15 4.97
CA ARG A 13 24.45 42.63 3.90
C ARG A 13 25.24 41.84 2.85
N ILE A 14 26.42 42.31 2.51
CA ILE A 14 27.32 41.63 1.56
C ILE A 14 27.73 40.27 2.13
N ILE A 15 28.16 40.23 3.40
CA ILE A 15 28.54 38.99 4.08
C ILE A 15 27.36 38.01 4.13
N PHE A 16 26.16 38.48 4.48
CA PHE A 16 24.98 37.66 4.56
C PHE A 16 24.59 37.05 3.20
N ILE A 17 24.57 37.85 2.13
CA ILE A 17 24.28 37.36 0.77
C ILE A 17 25.35 36.35 0.32
N SER A 18 26.64 36.63 0.60
CA SER A 18 27.74 35.74 0.24
C SER A 18 27.65 34.39 0.97
N LEU A 19 27.29 34.39 2.27
CA LEU A 19 27.08 33.16 3.05
C LEU A 19 25.90 32.32 2.53
N ILE A 20 24.78 32.97 2.22
CA ILE A 20 23.63 32.29 1.64
C ILE A 20 24.00 31.70 0.27
N SER A 21 24.66 32.49 -0.59
CA SER A 21 25.07 32.00 -1.91
C SER A 21 26.03 30.81 -1.80
N LEU A 22 27.00 30.88 -0.89
CA LEU A 22 27.91 29.77 -0.63
C LEU A 22 27.21 28.52 -0.13
N PHE A 23 26.26 28.68 0.78
CA PHE A 23 25.44 27.59 1.31
C PHE A 23 24.71 26.84 0.19
N PHE A 24 24.01 27.54 -0.69
CA PHE A 24 23.30 26.91 -1.81
C PHE A 24 24.25 26.31 -2.86
N ILE A 25 25.40 26.94 -3.11
CA ILE A 25 26.42 26.40 -4.02
C ILE A 25 26.98 25.08 -3.47
N LEU A 26 27.19 24.96 -2.17
CA LEU A 26 27.59 23.69 -1.54
C LEU A 26 26.55 22.58 -1.75
N PHE A 27 25.27 22.87 -1.54
CA PHE A 27 24.19 21.90 -1.82
C PHE A 27 24.07 21.57 -3.32
N ALA A 28 24.20 22.54 -4.20
CA ALA A 28 24.19 22.28 -5.64
C ALA A 28 25.37 21.37 -6.06
N SER A 29 26.53 21.50 -5.43
CA SER A 29 27.73 20.71 -5.72
C SER A 29 27.59 19.23 -5.31
N SER A 30 26.67 18.90 -4.40
CA SER A 30 26.41 17.51 -3.99
C SER A 30 25.88 16.62 -5.13
N ASN A 31 25.27 17.22 -6.16
CA ASN A 31 24.86 16.49 -7.35
C ASN A 31 26.04 15.99 -8.19
N PHE A 32 27.19 16.61 -8.07
CA PHE A 32 28.40 16.28 -8.84
C PHE A 32 29.46 15.55 -8.02
N PHE A 33 29.52 15.81 -6.70
CA PHE A 33 30.51 15.25 -5.80
C PHE A 33 29.85 14.50 -4.65
N LYS A 34 30.42 13.35 -4.24
CA LYS A 34 29.99 12.65 -3.03
C LYS A 34 30.69 13.25 -1.81
N PHE A 35 29.93 13.73 -0.85
CA PHE A 35 30.43 14.20 0.44
C PHE A 35 30.34 13.08 1.49
N SER A 36 31.26 13.07 2.44
CA SER A 36 31.27 12.07 3.52
C SER A 36 30.14 12.29 4.55
N ASN A 37 29.50 13.44 4.54
CA ASN A 37 28.45 13.78 5.49
C ASN A 37 27.08 13.64 4.83
N GLU A 38 26.17 12.87 5.44
CA GLU A 38 24.82 12.58 4.93
C GLU A 38 24.00 13.85 4.64
N LEU A 39 24.18 14.92 5.45
CA LEU A 39 23.48 16.20 5.26
C LEU A 39 23.78 16.85 3.90
N PHE A 40 24.99 16.67 3.37
CA PHE A 40 25.43 17.22 2.08
C PHE A 40 25.38 16.18 0.95
N ASN A 41 24.75 15.04 1.15
CA ASN A 41 24.66 13.98 0.13
C ASN A 41 23.29 13.94 -0.57
N LYS A 42 22.47 14.97 -0.34
CA LYS A 42 21.18 15.12 -1.01
C LYS A 42 21.38 15.38 -2.50
N LYS A 43 20.51 14.80 -3.33
CA LYS A 43 20.53 14.91 -4.79
C LYS A 43 19.17 15.30 -5.32
N ILE A 44 19.16 15.84 -6.53
CA ILE A 44 17.92 16.04 -7.29
C ILE A 44 17.48 14.68 -7.83
N ASN A 45 16.24 14.31 -7.60
CA ASN A 45 15.63 13.10 -8.12
C ASN A 45 15.23 13.31 -9.57
N LEU A 46 15.55 12.36 -10.44
CA LEU A 46 15.10 12.40 -11.82
C LEU A 46 13.75 11.72 -11.93
N GLY A 47 12.79 12.37 -12.57
CA GLY A 47 11.45 11.80 -12.79
C GLY A 47 11.46 10.65 -13.78
N LEU A 48 10.31 9.99 -13.87
CA LEU A 48 10.08 8.83 -14.75
C LEU A 48 10.44 9.10 -16.22
N ASP A 49 10.15 10.32 -16.68
CA ASP A 49 10.42 10.75 -18.07
C ASP A 49 11.91 10.78 -18.40
N LEU A 50 12.77 10.89 -17.39
CA LEU A 50 14.22 11.02 -17.54
C LEU A 50 14.95 9.71 -17.25
N GLN A 51 14.53 8.95 -16.24
CA GLN A 51 15.18 7.68 -15.88
C GLN A 51 14.58 6.46 -16.57
N GLY A 52 13.39 6.62 -17.18
CA GLY A 52 12.56 5.48 -17.53
C GLY A 52 11.91 4.87 -16.29
N GLY A 53 11.11 3.84 -16.48
CA GLY A 53 10.43 3.14 -15.39
C GLY A 53 8.94 2.98 -15.63
N SER A 54 8.18 2.66 -14.58
CA SER A 54 6.75 2.40 -14.68
C SER A 54 5.92 3.36 -13.84
N TYR A 55 4.85 3.83 -14.44
CA TYR A 55 3.75 4.56 -13.81
C TYR A 55 2.54 3.64 -13.76
N LEU A 56 2.00 3.41 -12.58
CA LEU A 56 0.83 2.57 -12.37
C LEU A 56 -0.21 3.37 -11.56
N LEU A 57 -1.44 3.42 -12.06
CA LEU A 57 -2.57 3.91 -11.29
C LEU A 57 -3.42 2.71 -10.87
N LEU A 58 -3.46 2.46 -9.57
CA LEU A 58 -4.16 1.34 -8.95
C LEU A 58 -5.49 1.84 -8.41
N GLU A 59 -6.57 1.12 -8.66
CA GLU A 59 -7.90 1.36 -8.08
C GLU A 59 -8.25 0.25 -7.09
N ILE A 60 -8.77 0.62 -5.93
CA ILE A 60 -9.15 -0.32 -4.88
C ILE A 60 -10.62 -0.72 -5.10
N ASP A 61 -10.88 -2.00 -5.38
CA ASP A 61 -12.23 -2.53 -5.36
C ASP A 61 -12.67 -2.82 -3.92
N ASN A 62 -13.40 -1.85 -3.35
CA ASN A 62 -13.90 -1.98 -1.99
C ASN A 62 -15.17 -2.84 -1.87
N SER A 63 -15.74 -3.35 -2.96
CA SER A 63 -16.98 -4.11 -2.95
C SER A 63 -16.89 -5.39 -2.10
N PRO A 64 -15.84 -6.22 -2.24
CA PRO A 64 -15.67 -7.41 -1.39
C PRO A 64 -15.47 -7.06 0.09
N LEU A 65 -14.76 -5.96 0.38
CA LEU A 65 -14.52 -5.50 1.75
C LEU A 65 -15.84 -5.08 2.43
N ILE A 66 -16.67 -4.31 1.72
CA ILE A 66 -17.99 -3.90 2.23
C ILE A 66 -18.84 -5.14 2.53
N GLU A 67 -18.86 -6.10 1.63
CA GLU A 67 -19.62 -7.33 1.80
C GLU A 67 -19.14 -8.16 2.99
N GLN A 68 -17.83 -8.33 3.14
CA GLN A 68 -17.22 -9.00 4.29
C GLN A 68 -17.54 -8.28 5.61
N LYS A 69 -17.49 -6.95 5.64
CA LYS A 69 -17.85 -6.15 6.82
C LYS A 69 -19.32 -6.33 7.19
N LEU A 70 -20.22 -6.37 6.21
CA LEU A 70 -21.66 -6.63 6.45
C LEU A 70 -21.91 -8.06 6.91
N GLN A 71 -21.17 -9.04 6.40
CA GLN A 71 -21.24 -10.43 6.92
C GLN A 71 -20.80 -10.50 8.38
N ASN A 72 -19.70 -9.84 8.75
CA ASN A 72 -19.25 -9.76 10.13
C ASN A 72 -20.28 -9.03 11.03
N LEU A 73 -20.88 -7.96 10.50
CA LEU A 73 -21.95 -7.24 11.19
C LEU A 73 -23.14 -8.16 11.50
N THR A 74 -23.46 -9.11 10.64
CA THR A 74 -24.51 -10.12 10.90
C THR A 74 -24.27 -10.87 12.21
N ILE A 75 -23.03 -11.29 12.45
CA ILE A 75 -22.64 -12.00 13.67
C ILE A 75 -22.71 -11.05 14.88
N THR A 76 -22.20 -9.85 14.71
CA THR A 76 -22.22 -8.82 15.75
C THR A 76 -23.63 -8.47 16.18
N ILE A 77 -24.54 -8.24 15.23
CA ILE A 77 -25.95 -7.95 15.48
C ILE A 77 -26.61 -9.12 16.24
N LYS A 78 -26.42 -10.35 15.77
CA LYS A 78 -26.98 -11.54 16.46
C LYS A 78 -26.50 -11.64 17.89
N ASN A 79 -25.22 -11.48 18.16
CA ASN A 79 -24.65 -11.60 19.50
C ASN A 79 -25.11 -10.47 20.41
N TYR A 80 -25.06 -9.23 19.95
CA TYR A 80 -25.46 -8.04 20.71
C TYR A 80 -26.92 -8.11 21.18
N PHE A 81 -27.85 -8.45 20.27
CA PHE A 81 -29.26 -8.52 20.61
C PHE A 81 -29.63 -9.79 21.38
N LYS A 82 -28.89 -10.89 21.19
CA LYS A 82 -29.04 -12.09 22.01
C LYS A 82 -28.73 -11.83 23.50
N GLU A 83 -27.69 -11.03 23.79
CA GLU A 83 -27.34 -10.61 25.15
C GLU A 83 -28.45 -9.78 25.79
N LYS A 84 -29.24 -9.07 24.98
CA LYS A 84 -30.42 -8.29 25.41
C LYS A 84 -31.72 -9.09 25.39
N ASN A 85 -31.66 -10.42 25.21
CA ASN A 85 -32.81 -11.32 25.05
C ASN A 85 -33.75 -10.98 23.88
N ILE A 86 -33.24 -10.31 22.85
CA ILE A 86 -33.98 -9.99 21.64
C ILE A 86 -33.58 -10.98 20.55
N ARG A 87 -34.57 -11.74 20.06
CA ARG A 87 -34.36 -12.71 19.00
C ARG A 87 -34.49 -12.05 17.63
N ILE A 88 -33.40 -12.12 16.85
CA ILE A 88 -33.39 -11.69 15.46
C ILE A 88 -33.63 -12.86 14.54
N SER A 89 -34.55 -12.72 13.58
CA SER A 89 -34.94 -13.75 12.62
C SER A 89 -34.70 -13.27 11.18
N ASN A 90 -34.68 -14.23 10.25
CA ASN A 90 -34.61 -13.98 8.79
C ASN A 90 -33.44 -13.09 8.34
N ILE A 91 -32.29 -13.20 9.00
CA ILE A 91 -31.10 -12.41 8.59
C ILE A 91 -30.64 -12.86 7.21
N LYS A 92 -30.58 -11.91 6.27
CA LYS A 92 -30.09 -12.11 4.90
C LYS A 92 -29.25 -10.92 4.47
N LEU A 93 -28.16 -11.21 3.76
CA LEU A 93 -27.36 -10.20 3.07
C LEU A 93 -27.76 -10.21 1.60
N LYS A 94 -28.19 -9.06 1.07
CA LYS A 94 -28.56 -8.88 -0.33
C LYS A 94 -28.20 -7.47 -0.79
N ASP A 95 -27.52 -7.35 -1.93
CA ASP A 95 -27.20 -6.07 -2.57
C ASP A 95 -26.48 -5.07 -1.62
N GLN A 96 -25.49 -5.56 -0.85
CA GLN A 96 -24.78 -4.79 0.17
C GLN A 96 -25.70 -4.19 1.26
N LYS A 97 -26.83 -4.83 1.50
CA LYS A 97 -27.77 -4.49 2.57
C LYS A 97 -28.03 -5.71 3.44
N LEU A 98 -28.05 -5.49 4.72
CA LEU A 98 -28.41 -6.51 5.70
C LEU A 98 -29.88 -6.36 6.04
N LEU A 99 -30.65 -7.42 5.82
CA LEU A 99 -32.09 -7.48 6.11
C LEU A 99 -32.30 -8.43 7.29
N PHE A 100 -33.14 -8.02 8.23
CA PHE A 100 -33.58 -8.91 9.31
C PHE A 100 -34.94 -8.47 9.87
N SER A 101 -35.60 -9.35 10.62
CA SER A 101 -36.88 -9.07 11.28
C SER A 101 -36.79 -9.36 12.76
N VAL A 102 -37.61 -8.65 13.53
CA VAL A 102 -37.77 -8.81 14.99
C VAL A 102 -39.24 -8.76 15.34
N GLU A 103 -39.58 -9.18 16.56
CA GLU A 103 -40.93 -9.05 17.10
C GLU A 103 -41.28 -7.57 17.29
N ASP A 104 -42.54 -7.18 17.07
CA ASP A 104 -43.00 -5.80 17.08
C ASP A 104 -42.66 -5.03 18.36
N GLN A 105 -42.69 -5.71 19.52
CA GLN A 105 -42.39 -5.13 20.82
C GLN A 105 -40.93 -4.61 20.94
N PHE A 106 -39.99 -5.12 20.11
CA PHE A 106 -38.56 -4.75 20.18
C PHE A 106 -38.13 -3.76 19.10
N LYS A 107 -39.00 -3.38 18.17
CA LYS A 107 -38.66 -2.49 17.07
C LYS A 107 -38.08 -1.17 17.52
N GLN A 108 -38.73 -0.51 18.49
CA GLN A 108 -38.25 0.75 19.00
C GLN A 108 -36.88 0.61 19.68
N THR A 109 -36.67 -0.48 20.40
CA THR A 109 -35.38 -0.77 21.04
C THR A 109 -34.25 -0.91 20.00
N ILE A 110 -34.52 -1.54 18.84
CA ILE A 110 -33.54 -1.65 17.75
C ILE A 110 -33.21 -0.27 17.19
N LEU A 111 -34.20 0.56 16.90
CA LEU A 111 -34.00 1.90 16.38
C LEU A 111 -33.21 2.77 17.36
N ASP A 112 -33.53 2.68 18.65
CA ASP A 112 -32.84 3.42 19.70
C ASP A 112 -31.34 3.05 19.78
N VAL A 113 -31.01 1.75 19.68
CA VAL A 113 -29.61 1.26 19.69
C VAL A 113 -28.82 1.77 18.48
N PHE A 114 -29.43 1.75 17.30
CA PHE A 114 -28.77 2.20 16.08
C PHE A 114 -28.63 3.73 16.00
N ASN A 115 -29.53 4.47 16.63
CA ASN A 115 -29.53 5.95 16.62
C ASN A 115 -28.87 6.57 17.85
N ASP A 116 -28.38 5.76 18.78
CA ASP A 116 -27.65 6.23 19.95
C ASP A 116 -26.26 6.72 19.54
N LYS A 117 -26.01 8.02 19.77
CA LYS A 117 -24.76 8.70 19.41
C LYS A 117 -23.57 8.35 20.29
N GLU A 118 -23.83 7.76 21.46
CA GLU A 118 -22.79 7.36 22.41
C GLU A 118 -22.50 5.85 22.33
N SER A 119 -23.20 5.13 21.45
CA SER A 119 -23.06 3.69 21.31
C SER A 119 -21.85 3.32 20.49
N ASP A 120 -21.02 2.41 21.02
CA ASP A 120 -19.92 1.78 20.26
C ASP A 120 -20.44 0.85 19.15
N PHE A 121 -21.71 0.46 19.20
CA PHE A 121 -22.33 -0.44 18.24
C PHE A 121 -22.50 0.17 16.86
N ASN A 122 -22.93 1.45 16.79
CA ASN A 122 -23.05 2.21 15.55
C ASN A 122 -22.40 3.59 15.70
N PRO A 123 -21.08 3.69 15.52
CA PRO A 123 -20.33 4.93 15.74
C PRO A 123 -20.94 6.15 15.07
N TYR A 124 -20.99 7.27 15.82
CA TYR A 124 -21.49 8.54 15.32
C TYR A 124 -20.37 9.51 15.01
N TYR A 125 -20.33 9.97 13.77
CA TYR A 125 -19.34 10.95 13.28
C TYR A 125 -19.84 12.38 13.56
N GLN A 126 -19.39 12.97 14.66
CA GLN A 126 -19.81 14.32 15.12
C GLN A 126 -19.67 15.39 14.04
N ARG A 127 -18.54 15.38 13.33
CA ARG A 127 -18.24 16.35 12.26
C ARG A 127 -19.23 16.32 11.12
N PHE A 128 -19.74 15.14 10.79
CA PHE A 128 -20.61 14.91 9.62
C PHE A 128 -22.07 14.73 10.02
N LYS A 129 -22.37 14.71 11.32
CA LYS A 129 -23.71 14.48 11.89
C LYS A 129 -24.38 13.22 11.31
N SER A 130 -23.61 12.15 11.14
CA SER A 130 -24.06 10.89 10.55
C SER A 130 -23.53 9.72 11.36
N HIS A 131 -24.32 8.64 11.44
CA HIS A 131 -23.86 7.36 11.94
C HIS A 131 -23.07 6.60 10.86
N GLN A 132 -22.30 5.58 11.27
CA GLN A 132 -21.61 4.68 10.36
C GLN A 132 -22.59 3.85 9.53
N LEU A 133 -23.67 3.40 10.14
CA LEU A 133 -24.70 2.58 9.54
C LEU A 133 -26.03 3.34 9.52
N ASP A 134 -26.73 3.25 8.41
CA ASP A 134 -28.11 3.68 8.29
C ASP A 134 -29.04 2.48 8.53
N ILE A 135 -30.14 2.72 9.22
CA ILE A 135 -31.20 1.73 9.44
C ILE A 135 -32.54 2.29 8.98
N VAL A 136 -33.28 1.49 8.25
CA VAL A 136 -34.64 1.80 7.80
C VAL A 136 -35.54 0.61 8.06
N GLU A 137 -36.77 0.84 8.51
CA GLU A 137 -37.80 -0.17 8.65
C GLU A 137 -38.79 -0.08 7.48
N GLU A 138 -38.94 -1.17 6.74
CA GLU A 138 -39.91 -1.31 5.67
C GLU A 138 -40.63 -2.66 5.80
N ASN A 139 -41.97 -2.66 5.83
CA ASN A 139 -42.78 -3.89 5.86
C ASN A 139 -42.35 -4.92 6.95
N ASN A 140 -42.07 -4.45 8.15
CA ASN A 140 -41.61 -5.31 9.26
C ASN A 140 -40.20 -5.91 9.10
N ILE A 141 -39.43 -5.40 8.14
CA ILE A 141 -38.05 -5.81 7.88
C ILE A 141 -37.15 -4.59 8.13
N PHE A 142 -36.13 -4.78 8.94
CA PHE A 142 -35.05 -3.80 9.09
C PHE A 142 -34.04 -3.97 7.96
N ILE A 143 -33.69 -2.86 7.34
CA ILE A 143 -32.67 -2.77 6.30
C ILE A 143 -31.53 -1.93 6.86
N VAL A 144 -30.35 -2.54 6.99
CA VAL A 144 -29.14 -1.89 7.47
C VAL A 144 -28.11 -1.85 6.35
N ASN A 145 -27.56 -0.70 6.11
CA ASN A 145 -26.46 -0.47 5.16
C ASN A 145 -25.47 0.56 5.70
N TYR A 146 -24.30 0.62 5.11
CA TYR A 146 -23.37 1.70 5.42
C TYR A 146 -23.94 3.05 4.95
N SER A 147 -23.86 4.06 5.80
CA SER A 147 -24.18 5.44 5.42
C SER A 147 -23.17 5.99 4.40
N LYS A 148 -23.48 7.10 3.74
CA LYS A 148 -22.53 7.75 2.84
C LYS A 148 -21.20 8.04 3.53
N GLN A 149 -21.24 8.53 4.77
CA GLN A 149 -20.03 8.80 5.54
C GLN A 149 -19.33 7.50 5.97
N GLY A 150 -20.08 6.48 6.37
CA GLY A 150 -19.52 5.17 6.70
C GLY A 150 -18.77 4.53 5.53
N ILE A 151 -19.27 4.68 4.30
CA ILE A 151 -18.58 4.23 3.08
C ILE A 151 -17.31 5.04 2.83
N ILE A 152 -17.34 6.38 3.02
CA ILE A 152 -16.15 7.22 2.85
C ILE A 152 -15.07 6.84 3.84
N GLU A 153 -15.40 6.67 5.11
CA GLU A 153 -14.46 6.27 6.16
C GLU A 153 -13.86 4.87 5.88
N LEU A 154 -14.70 3.93 5.46
CA LEU A 154 -14.26 2.59 5.10
C LEU A 154 -13.29 2.62 3.91
N LYS A 155 -13.60 3.37 2.85
CA LYS A 155 -12.75 3.54 1.67
C LYS A 155 -11.43 4.23 2.03
N THR A 156 -11.47 5.27 2.87
CA THR A 156 -10.26 5.99 3.31
C THR A 156 -9.35 5.07 4.13
N SER A 157 -9.91 4.33 5.09
CA SER A 157 -9.15 3.36 5.87
C SER A 157 -8.56 2.24 5.02
N SER A 158 -9.33 1.73 4.07
CA SER A 158 -8.87 0.72 3.09
C SER A 158 -7.72 1.26 2.23
N GLN A 159 -7.83 2.51 1.77
CA GLN A 159 -6.79 3.17 0.98
C GLN A 159 -5.51 3.39 1.79
N ASP A 160 -5.62 3.76 3.07
CA ASP A 160 -4.48 3.94 3.96
C ASP A 160 -3.73 2.63 4.17
N GLN A 161 -4.46 1.55 4.47
CA GLN A 161 -3.89 0.22 4.64
C GLN A 161 -3.27 -0.29 3.33
N ALA A 162 -3.97 -0.15 2.20
CA ALA A 162 -3.44 -0.56 0.90
C ALA A 162 -2.17 0.21 0.53
N LEU A 163 -2.12 1.53 0.79
CA LEU A 163 -0.93 2.35 0.55
C LEU A 163 0.30 1.81 1.31
N GLU A 164 0.14 1.50 2.62
CA GLU A 164 1.22 0.96 3.44
C GLU A 164 1.70 -0.42 2.95
N ILE A 165 0.78 -1.28 2.54
CA ILE A 165 1.12 -2.60 2.01
C ILE A 165 1.81 -2.48 0.65
N VAL A 166 1.32 -1.63 -0.25
CA VAL A 166 1.97 -1.33 -1.54
C VAL A 166 3.39 -0.81 -1.31
N ARG A 167 3.57 0.13 -0.37
CA ARG A 167 4.89 0.65 0.00
C ARG A 167 5.83 -0.47 0.45
N ARG A 168 5.40 -1.31 1.41
CA ARG A 168 6.21 -2.44 1.89
C ARG A 168 6.58 -3.40 0.76
N ARG A 169 5.66 -3.72 -0.14
CA ARG A 169 5.93 -4.59 -1.29
C ARG A 169 6.99 -4.01 -2.20
N ILE A 170 6.94 -2.72 -2.46
CA ILE A 170 7.88 -2.00 -3.31
C ILE A 170 9.25 -1.90 -2.64
N ASP A 171 9.29 -1.60 -1.33
CA ASP A 171 10.52 -1.54 -0.55
C ASP A 171 11.23 -2.91 -0.51
N GLU A 172 10.47 -4.00 -0.34
CA GLU A 172 11.00 -5.37 -0.37
C GLU A 172 11.56 -5.78 -1.74
N ILE A 173 11.05 -5.21 -2.83
CA ILE A 173 11.57 -5.42 -4.18
C ILE A 173 12.90 -4.68 -4.37
N GLY A 174 13.15 -3.64 -3.58
CA GLY A 174 14.38 -2.86 -3.64
C GLY A 174 14.41 -1.84 -4.77
N THR A 175 13.27 -1.24 -5.11
CA THR A 175 13.20 -0.14 -6.10
C THR A 175 13.82 1.14 -5.54
N ASN A 176 14.53 1.88 -6.39
CA ASN A 176 15.10 3.16 -5.99
C ASN A 176 14.03 4.26 -5.96
N GLU A 177 13.85 4.88 -4.80
CA GLU A 177 13.04 6.10 -4.58
C GLU A 177 11.65 6.06 -5.23
N PRO A 178 10.79 5.09 -4.88
CA PRO A 178 9.44 5.01 -5.42
C PRO A 178 8.59 6.19 -4.94
N ASN A 179 7.78 6.76 -5.83
CA ASN A 179 6.79 7.77 -5.46
C ASN A 179 5.41 7.11 -5.35
N ILE A 180 4.86 7.06 -4.15
CA ILE A 180 3.59 6.40 -3.87
C ILE A 180 2.65 7.38 -3.20
N LEU A 181 1.57 7.74 -3.91
CA LEU A 181 0.64 8.80 -3.51
C LEU A 181 -0.82 8.33 -3.58
N LYS A 182 -1.65 8.87 -2.70
CA LYS A 182 -3.10 8.74 -2.82
C LYS A 182 -3.64 9.60 -3.97
N ARG A 183 -4.60 9.06 -4.72
CA ARG A 183 -5.35 9.77 -5.75
C ARG A 183 -6.85 9.60 -5.52
N GLY A 184 -7.54 10.69 -5.17
CA GLY A 184 -8.94 10.60 -4.76
C GLY A 184 -9.15 9.69 -3.55
N ASN A 185 -10.32 9.03 -3.47
CA ASN A 185 -10.74 8.26 -2.29
C ASN A 185 -10.51 6.75 -2.41
N ASN A 186 -10.09 6.25 -3.58
CA ASN A 186 -9.97 4.82 -3.86
C ASN A 186 -8.82 4.44 -4.79
N ARG A 187 -7.90 5.38 -5.08
CA ARG A 187 -6.79 5.12 -5.99
C ARG A 187 -5.44 5.39 -5.36
N ILE A 188 -4.45 4.64 -5.81
CA ILE A 188 -3.05 4.79 -5.43
C ILE A 188 -2.24 4.95 -6.70
N LEU A 189 -1.48 6.04 -6.76
CA LEU A 189 -0.49 6.28 -7.80
C LEU A 189 0.84 5.69 -7.35
N VAL A 190 1.48 4.93 -8.22
CA VAL A 190 2.80 4.33 -8.00
C VAL A 190 3.70 4.67 -9.18
N GLU A 191 4.78 5.37 -8.92
CA GLU A 191 5.83 5.66 -9.88
C GLU A 191 7.12 4.97 -9.45
N LEU A 192 7.70 4.20 -10.36
CA LEU A 192 8.85 3.34 -10.11
C LEU A 192 9.95 3.68 -11.12
N PRO A 193 10.80 4.69 -10.81
CA PRO A 193 11.89 5.06 -11.69
C PRO A 193 12.93 3.94 -11.82
N GLY A 194 13.49 3.77 -13.03
CA GLY A 194 14.59 2.83 -13.30
C GLY A 194 14.25 1.36 -13.12
N LEU A 195 12.97 0.99 -13.26
CA LEU A 195 12.53 -0.38 -13.10
C LEU A 195 12.73 -1.23 -14.32
N ASP A 196 13.40 -2.38 -14.17
CA ASP A 196 13.72 -3.30 -15.27
C ASP A 196 12.59 -4.31 -15.57
N ASP A 197 11.77 -4.70 -14.57
CA ASP A 197 10.70 -5.70 -14.72
C ASP A 197 9.33 -5.20 -14.21
N PRO A 198 8.60 -4.46 -15.04
CA PRO A 198 7.27 -3.97 -14.67
C PRO A 198 6.24 -5.09 -14.54
N MET A 199 6.37 -6.21 -15.26
CA MET A 199 5.40 -7.30 -15.23
C MET A 199 5.41 -8.02 -13.88
N ARG A 200 6.58 -8.27 -13.32
CA ARG A 200 6.72 -8.87 -11.99
C ARG A 200 6.08 -7.99 -10.91
N ILE A 201 6.32 -6.69 -10.95
CA ILE A 201 5.75 -5.76 -9.97
C ILE A 201 4.22 -5.72 -10.06
N LYS A 202 3.67 -5.67 -11.26
CA LYS A 202 2.21 -5.74 -11.44
C LYS A 202 1.63 -7.01 -10.82
N SER A 203 2.26 -8.15 -11.07
CA SER A 203 1.80 -9.42 -10.50
C SER A 203 1.83 -9.44 -8.98
N LEU A 204 2.83 -8.77 -8.37
CA LEU A 204 2.96 -8.66 -6.92
C LEU A 204 1.98 -7.64 -6.31
N LEU A 205 1.77 -6.52 -6.98
CA LEU A 205 0.84 -5.49 -6.49
C LEU A 205 -0.63 -5.92 -6.60
N GLY A 206 -1.00 -6.69 -7.63
CA GLY A 206 -2.37 -7.16 -7.85
C GLY A 206 -2.83 -8.30 -6.93
N LYS A 207 -1.89 -9.05 -6.30
CA LYS A 207 -2.24 -10.15 -5.41
C LYS A 207 -2.70 -9.63 -4.04
N THR A 208 -3.83 -10.12 -3.54
CA THR A 208 -4.32 -9.76 -2.20
C THR A 208 -3.46 -10.36 -1.10
N ALA A 209 -2.89 -11.54 -1.32
CA ALA A 209 -2.05 -12.29 -0.38
C ALA A 209 -2.76 -12.63 0.95
N ASN A 210 -4.04 -12.91 0.87
CA ASN A 210 -4.86 -13.32 2.02
C ASN A 210 -4.56 -14.78 2.38
N LEU A 211 -3.63 -14.99 3.31
CA LEU A 211 -3.24 -16.31 3.80
C LEU A 211 -4.11 -16.72 4.98
N THR A 212 -4.68 -17.94 4.92
CA THR A 212 -5.40 -18.53 6.04
C THR A 212 -5.03 -20.01 6.20
N PHE A 213 -5.01 -20.47 7.44
CA PHE A 213 -4.83 -21.87 7.81
C PHE A 213 -6.17 -22.42 8.32
N ARG A 214 -6.63 -23.52 7.72
CA ARG A 214 -7.95 -24.10 8.00
C ARG A 214 -7.89 -25.61 7.96
N PHE A 215 -8.68 -26.31 8.76
CA PHE A 215 -8.75 -27.78 8.69
C PHE A 215 -9.47 -28.23 7.43
N VAL A 216 -8.96 -29.29 6.80
CA VAL A 216 -9.68 -30.03 5.77
C VAL A 216 -10.74 -30.88 6.48
N THR A 217 -11.98 -30.87 5.94
CA THR A 217 -13.13 -31.66 6.46
C THR A 217 -13.47 -32.74 5.46
N ASN A 218 -13.85 -33.91 5.94
CA ASN A 218 -14.33 -35.00 5.08
C ASN A 218 -15.72 -34.66 4.51
N ASN A 219 -15.99 -35.08 3.28
CA ASN A 219 -17.20 -34.78 2.54
C ASN A 219 -18.53 -35.19 3.24
N ASN A 220 -18.48 -35.91 4.35
CA ASN A 220 -19.64 -36.46 5.04
C ASN A 220 -20.00 -35.80 6.38
N GLU A 221 -19.16 -34.89 6.87
CA GLU A 221 -19.38 -34.18 8.13
C GLU A 221 -19.59 -32.69 7.90
N ASP A 222 -20.81 -32.23 8.09
CA ASP A 222 -21.26 -30.85 8.16
C ASP A 222 -20.95 -29.93 6.94
N SER A 223 -21.76 -30.05 5.92
CA SER A 223 -21.84 -29.09 4.81
C SER A 223 -22.10 -27.62 5.25
N PHE A 224 -22.56 -27.42 6.48
CA PHE A 224 -22.95 -26.08 6.98
C PHE A 224 -21.78 -25.20 7.43
N GLY A 225 -20.63 -25.78 7.78
CA GLY A 225 -19.45 -25.08 8.27
C GLY A 225 -18.22 -25.19 7.37
N ALA A 226 -18.36 -25.74 6.17
CA ALA A 226 -17.28 -25.95 5.21
C ALA A 226 -17.55 -25.26 3.88
N GLU A 227 -16.51 -25.03 3.12
CA GLU A 227 -16.56 -24.54 1.75
C GLU A 227 -15.62 -25.37 0.86
N LYS A 228 -15.93 -25.43 -0.41
CA LYS A 228 -15.18 -26.19 -1.40
C LYS A 228 -14.16 -25.28 -2.06
N LEU A 229 -12.86 -25.58 -1.93
CA LEU A 229 -11.78 -24.81 -2.50
C LEU A 229 -10.95 -25.66 -3.45
N LYS A 230 -10.42 -25.02 -4.50
CA LYS A 230 -9.52 -25.64 -5.50
C LYS A 230 -8.09 -25.52 -5.06
N TYR A 231 -7.27 -26.51 -5.43
CA TYR A 231 -5.84 -26.41 -5.35
C TYR A 231 -5.30 -25.45 -6.43
N GLU A 232 -4.20 -24.75 -6.13
CA GLU A 232 -3.61 -23.79 -7.08
C GLU A 232 -3.08 -24.49 -8.33
N ASP A 233 -2.42 -25.64 -8.17
CA ASP A 233 -1.73 -26.36 -9.25
C ASP A 233 -2.51 -27.50 -9.88
N SER A 234 -3.76 -27.73 -9.47
CA SER A 234 -4.59 -28.81 -9.99
C SER A 234 -6.06 -28.45 -10.08
N THR A 235 -6.81 -29.29 -10.79
CA THR A 235 -8.28 -29.20 -10.85
C THR A 235 -8.96 -29.87 -9.65
N GLU A 236 -8.18 -30.42 -8.73
CA GLU A 236 -8.69 -31.06 -7.52
C GLU A 236 -9.29 -30.02 -6.57
N GLU A 237 -10.32 -30.47 -5.85
CA GLU A 237 -11.04 -29.65 -4.88
C GLU A 237 -11.10 -30.38 -3.54
N SER A 238 -11.00 -29.65 -2.46
CA SER A 238 -11.18 -30.18 -1.10
C SER A 238 -12.16 -29.35 -0.31
N MET A 239 -12.88 -30.01 0.60
CA MET A 239 -13.74 -29.35 1.58
C MET A 239 -12.88 -28.81 2.73
N VAL A 240 -12.98 -27.53 2.97
CA VAL A 240 -12.17 -26.82 3.98
C VAL A 240 -13.12 -26.12 4.95
N SER A 241 -12.83 -26.20 6.23
CA SER A 241 -13.60 -25.50 7.26
C SER A 241 -13.62 -23.99 7.03
N LYS A 242 -14.77 -23.36 7.15
CA LYS A 242 -14.88 -21.88 7.15
C LYS A 242 -14.20 -21.24 8.35
N ARG A 243 -13.96 -22.02 9.41
CA ARG A 243 -13.28 -21.53 10.62
C ARG A 243 -11.80 -21.37 10.34
N ILE A 244 -11.33 -20.13 10.37
CA ILE A 244 -9.92 -19.77 10.26
C ILE A 244 -9.23 -20.05 11.60
N ILE A 245 -8.16 -20.85 11.56
CA ILE A 245 -7.31 -21.14 12.72
C ILE A 245 -6.30 -20.03 12.91
N LEU A 246 -5.67 -19.62 11.79
CA LEU A 246 -4.60 -18.66 11.74
C LEU A 246 -4.73 -17.84 10.44
N SER A 247 -4.47 -16.54 10.50
CA SER A 247 -4.41 -15.66 9.33
C SER A 247 -2.99 -15.14 9.11
N GLY A 248 -2.75 -14.61 7.93
CA GLY A 248 -1.48 -13.96 7.57
C GLY A 248 -1.08 -12.83 8.50
N ASP A 249 -2.04 -12.19 9.19
CA ASP A 249 -1.76 -11.11 10.16
C ASP A 249 -0.93 -11.58 11.36
N ASN A 250 -0.89 -12.88 11.62
CA ASN A 250 -0.08 -13.48 12.68
C ASN A 250 1.36 -13.83 12.23
N LEU A 251 1.72 -13.55 10.98
CA LEU A 251 3.07 -13.76 10.47
C LEU A 251 3.99 -12.62 10.88
N LEU A 252 5.14 -12.94 11.45
CA LEU A 252 6.21 -11.98 11.73
C LEU A 252 7.23 -11.93 10.59
N ASP A 253 7.54 -13.08 10.01
CA ASP A 253 8.55 -13.21 8.95
C ASP A 253 8.22 -14.41 8.06
N ALA A 254 8.67 -14.33 6.81
CA ALA A 254 8.61 -15.40 5.83
C ALA A 254 9.83 -15.34 4.91
N GLN A 255 10.47 -16.47 4.64
CA GLN A 255 11.69 -16.56 3.84
C GLN A 255 11.68 -17.79 2.94
N PRO A 256 12.15 -17.67 1.68
CA PRO A 256 12.37 -18.83 0.85
C PRO A 256 13.54 -19.64 1.42
N ARG A 257 13.38 -20.94 1.53
CA ARG A 257 14.43 -21.87 1.97
C ARG A 257 14.42 -23.15 1.14
N MET A 258 15.55 -23.79 1.00
CA MET A 258 15.63 -25.13 0.48
C MET A 258 15.52 -26.12 1.65
N ASN A 259 14.61 -27.06 1.55
CA ASN A 259 14.50 -28.15 2.49
C ASN A 259 15.59 -29.19 2.16
N ASN A 260 16.52 -29.40 3.10
CA ASN A 260 17.68 -30.29 2.92
C ASN A 260 17.30 -31.78 2.84
N GLU A 261 16.10 -32.16 3.30
CA GLU A 261 15.64 -33.56 3.29
C GLU A 261 14.96 -33.93 1.97
N THR A 262 14.14 -33.01 1.42
CA THR A 262 13.38 -33.26 0.19
C THR A 262 13.97 -32.61 -1.05
N ASN A 263 14.98 -31.74 -0.89
CA ASN A 263 15.54 -30.89 -1.95
C ASN A 263 14.50 -29.97 -2.63
N GLU A 264 13.39 -29.68 -1.96
CA GLU A 264 12.34 -28.80 -2.46
C GLU A 264 12.49 -27.39 -1.92
N THR A 265 12.12 -26.41 -2.72
CA THR A 265 12.02 -25.02 -2.26
C THR A 265 10.74 -24.86 -1.47
N VAL A 266 10.84 -24.33 -0.25
CA VAL A 266 9.73 -24.08 0.67
C VAL A 266 9.76 -22.63 1.16
N VAL A 267 8.63 -22.13 1.63
CA VAL A 267 8.58 -20.85 2.35
C VAL A 267 8.51 -21.13 3.84
N SER A 268 9.59 -20.83 4.54
CA SER A 268 9.65 -20.90 6.02
C SER A 268 9.00 -19.64 6.60
N PHE A 269 8.15 -19.80 7.61
CA PHE A 269 7.49 -18.69 8.28
C PHE A 269 7.65 -18.75 9.79
N THR A 270 7.54 -17.58 10.40
CA THR A 270 7.55 -17.41 11.87
C THR A 270 6.31 -16.61 12.28
N LEU A 271 5.66 -17.06 13.35
CA LEU A 271 4.43 -16.49 13.88
C LEU A 271 4.71 -15.55 15.05
N ASP A 272 3.82 -14.60 15.26
CA ASP A 272 3.78 -13.81 16.47
C ASP A 272 3.39 -14.68 17.69
N ARG A 273 3.48 -14.11 18.88
CA ARG A 273 3.17 -14.83 20.14
C ARG A 273 1.74 -15.36 20.19
N VAL A 274 0.76 -14.62 19.64
CA VAL A 274 -0.65 -15.01 19.62
C VAL A 274 -0.88 -16.12 18.61
N GLY A 275 -0.32 -15.97 17.41
CA GLY A 275 -0.35 -16.97 16.36
C GLY A 275 0.32 -18.28 16.78
N ALA A 276 1.49 -18.20 17.38
CA ALA A 276 2.22 -19.38 17.90
C ALA A 276 1.37 -20.17 18.91
N LYS A 277 0.72 -19.47 19.86
CA LYS A 277 -0.18 -20.11 20.84
C LYS A 277 -1.41 -20.76 20.18
N ARG A 278 -2.04 -20.08 19.22
CA ARG A 278 -3.19 -20.63 18.47
C ARG A 278 -2.78 -21.81 17.61
N PHE A 279 -1.64 -21.70 16.94
CA PHE A 279 -1.10 -22.75 16.08
C PHE A 279 -0.70 -23.99 16.88
N GLY A 280 0.00 -23.80 18.00
CA GLY A 280 0.33 -24.90 18.93
C GLY A 280 -0.91 -25.61 19.45
N LYS A 281 -1.95 -24.88 19.85
CA LYS A 281 -3.23 -25.48 20.28
C LYS A 281 -3.92 -26.22 19.13
N ALA A 282 -3.98 -25.67 17.94
CA ALA A 282 -4.61 -26.29 16.80
C ALA A 282 -3.88 -27.55 16.34
N THR A 283 -2.54 -27.52 16.29
CA THR A 283 -1.72 -28.70 15.94
C THR A 283 -1.77 -29.79 16.98
N SER A 284 -1.82 -29.45 18.29
CA SER A 284 -1.96 -30.45 19.35
C SER A 284 -3.29 -31.20 19.31
N THR A 285 -4.41 -30.53 18.98
CA THR A 285 -5.74 -31.13 18.89
C THR A 285 -6.04 -31.72 17.52
N GLY A 286 -5.23 -31.40 16.53
CA GLY A 286 -5.40 -31.76 15.12
C GLY A 286 -4.40 -32.79 14.59
N ILE A 287 -3.68 -33.52 15.46
CA ILE A 287 -2.74 -34.56 15.02
C ILE A 287 -3.47 -35.60 14.16
N GLY A 288 -2.91 -35.93 13.00
CA GLY A 288 -3.50 -36.83 12.00
C GLY A 288 -4.49 -36.16 11.04
N LYS A 289 -4.89 -34.91 11.28
CA LYS A 289 -5.75 -34.14 10.36
C LYS A 289 -4.91 -33.34 9.34
N GLN A 290 -5.50 -33.06 8.19
CA GLN A 290 -4.90 -32.20 7.18
C GLN A 290 -5.20 -30.73 7.52
N LEU A 291 -4.15 -29.90 7.44
CA LEU A 291 -4.23 -28.45 7.60
C LEU A 291 -4.03 -27.77 6.25
N ALA A 292 -5.10 -27.29 5.66
CA ALA A 292 -5.06 -26.56 4.40
C ALA A 292 -4.43 -25.16 4.63
N ILE A 293 -3.45 -24.85 3.80
CA ILE A 293 -2.85 -23.52 3.66
C ILE A 293 -3.51 -22.89 2.44
N VAL A 294 -4.34 -21.89 2.68
CA VAL A 294 -5.17 -21.25 1.65
C VAL A 294 -4.68 -19.85 1.41
N LEU A 295 -4.38 -19.52 0.17
CA LEU A 295 -3.97 -18.18 -0.29
C LEU A 295 -4.98 -17.69 -1.34
N ASP A 296 -5.58 -16.52 -1.10
CA ASP A 296 -6.55 -15.90 -2.01
C ASP A 296 -7.66 -16.87 -2.47
N GLY A 297 -8.15 -17.71 -1.54
CA GLY A 297 -9.22 -18.67 -1.80
C GLY A 297 -8.82 -19.95 -2.52
N LYS A 298 -7.51 -20.18 -2.75
CA LYS A 298 -6.98 -21.43 -3.32
C LYS A 298 -6.10 -22.15 -2.32
N ILE A 299 -6.17 -23.48 -2.33
CA ILE A 299 -5.31 -24.32 -1.49
C ILE A 299 -3.93 -24.42 -2.14
N ILE A 300 -2.88 -23.94 -1.46
CA ILE A 300 -1.49 -24.13 -1.88
C ILE A 300 -1.01 -25.52 -1.50
N SER A 301 -1.26 -25.94 -0.26
CA SER A 301 -0.94 -27.27 0.25
C SER A 301 -1.83 -27.64 1.42
N ALA A 302 -1.96 -28.94 1.71
CA ALA A 302 -2.73 -29.45 2.81
C ALA A 302 -1.98 -30.59 3.53
N PRO A 303 -0.85 -30.29 4.22
CA PRO A 303 -0.06 -31.29 4.93
C PRO A 303 -0.84 -31.92 6.09
N VAL A 304 -0.51 -33.17 6.39
CA VAL A 304 -0.99 -33.85 7.60
C VAL A 304 -0.16 -33.38 8.79
N ILE A 305 -0.83 -32.99 9.87
CA ILE A 305 -0.20 -32.63 11.12
C ILE A 305 0.34 -33.91 11.78
N ARG A 306 1.67 -34.02 11.90
CA ARG A 306 2.34 -35.19 12.53
C ARG A 306 2.57 -34.96 14.01
N ASP A 307 2.95 -33.77 14.38
CA ASP A 307 3.32 -33.40 15.76
C ASP A 307 2.77 -32.02 16.13
N THR A 308 2.77 -31.72 17.44
CA THR A 308 2.43 -30.41 17.96
C THR A 308 3.53 -29.40 17.64
N ILE A 309 3.17 -28.31 16.97
CA ILE A 309 4.12 -27.23 16.60
C ILE A 309 3.94 -26.06 17.57
N ALA A 310 4.66 -26.12 18.68
CA ALA A 310 4.60 -25.07 19.71
C ALA A 310 5.60 -23.92 19.47
N SER A 311 6.60 -24.13 18.60
CA SER A 311 7.66 -23.15 18.30
C SER A 311 7.18 -21.88 17.59
N GLY A 312 5.98 -21.92 17.00
CA GLY A 312 5.46 -20.81 16.20
C GLY A 312 6.15 -20.65 14.84
N SER A 313 6.86 -21.65 14.35
CA SER A 313 7.48 -21.67 13.03
C SER A 313 7.02 -22.88 12.23
N GLY A 314 6.94 -22.72 10.91
CA GLY A 314 6.52 -23.77 10.00
C GLY A 314 7.06 -23.55 8.60
N GLN A 315 6.68 -24.45 7.70
CA GLN A 315 7.07 -24.39 6.29
C GLN A 315 5.84 -24.61 5.40
N ILE A 316 5.76 -23.83 4.33
CA ILE A 316 4.78 -24.00 3.28
C ILE A 316 5.48 -24.67 2.11
N SER A 317 5.05 -25.87 1.76
CA SER A 317 5.50 -26.59 0.56
C SER A 317 4.40 -26.52 -0.51
N GLY A 318 4.77 -26.51 -1.80
CA GLY A 318 3.81 -26.38 -2.89
C GLY A 318 4.47 -26.36 -4.26
N GLY A 319 5.55 -27.15 -4.45
CA GLY A 319 6.24 -27.23 -5.74
C GLY A 319 6.85 -25.90 -6.22
N PHE A 320 7.25 -25.04 -5.31
CA PHE A 320 7.77 -23.71 -5.64
C PHE A 320 9.12 -23.76 -6.35
N THR A 321 9.28 -22.88 -7.34
CA THR A 321 10.61 -22.43 -7.77
C THR A 321 11.18 -21.46 -6.72
N PHE A 322 12.50 -21.25 -6.72
CA PHE A 322 13.09 -20.28 -5.79
C PHE A 322 12.50 -18.87 -5.98
N GLN A 323 12.20 -18.48 -7.22
CA GLN A 323 11.58 -17.19 -7.53
C GLN A 323 10.16 -17.10 -6.98
N SER A 324 9.31 -18.11 -7.21
CA SER A 324 7.93 -18.10 -6.71
C SER A 324 7.86 -18.15 -5.17
N ALA A 325 8.79 -18.86 -4.53
CA ALA A 325 8.91 -18.86 -3.07
C ALA A 325 9.36 -17.49 -2.54
N THR A 326 10.27 -16.82 -3.24
CA THR A 326 10.70 -15.46 -2.89
C THR A 326 9.55 -14.46 -3.01
N ASP A 327 8.80 -14.53 -4.09
CA ASP A 327 7.64 -13.67 -4.32
C ASP A 327 6.53 -13.92 -3.28
N LEU A 328 6.27 -15.19 -2.94
CA LEU A 328 5.32 -15.54 -1.89
C LEU A 328 5.79 -15.04 -0.52
N ALA A 329 7.06 -15.26 -0.17
CA ALA A 329 7.62 -14.78 1.08
C ALA A 329 7.53 -13.25 1.21
N LEU A 330 7.79 -12.51 0.12
CA LEU A 330 7.62 -11.06 0.05
C LEU A 330 6.18 -10.65 0.31
N LEU A 331 5.22 -11.29 -0.37
CA LEU A 331 3.80 -11.03 -0.19
C LEU A 331 3.34 -11.26 1.25
N LEU A 332 3.81 -12.34 1.86
CA LEU A 332 3.46 -12.68 3.24
C LEU A 332 4.06 -11.71 4.26
N ARG A 333 5.31 -11.26 4.07
CA ARG A 333 5.93 -10.24 4.94
C ARG A 333 5.26 -8.87 4.81
N SER A 334 4.93 -8.46 3.60
CA SER A 334 4.30 -7.17 3.35
C SER A 334 2.86 -7.09 3.84
N GLY A 335 2.20 -8.24 4.01
CA GLY A 335 0.84 -8.37 4.49
C GLY A 335 -0.23 -8.42 3.39
N ALA A 336 -1.44 -8.77 3.80
CA ALA A 336 -2.60 -8.88 2.92
C ALA A 336 -3.22 -7.52 2.62
N LEU A 337 -3.56 -7.28 1.36
CA LEU A 337 -4.35 -6.10 0.97
C LEU A 337 -5.77 -6.20 1.56
N PRO A 338 -6.34 -5.10 2.03
CA PRO A 338 -7.71 -5.08 2.56
C PRO A 338 -8.76 -5.35 1.48
N ALA A 339 -8.43 -5.04 0.23
CA ALA A 339 -9.27 -5.22 -0.94
C ALA A 339 -8.39 -5.41 -2.19
N PRO A 340 -8.91 -6.03 -3.26
CA PRO A 340 -8.20 -6.16 -4.53
C PRO A 340 -7.79 -4.80 -5.11
N LEU A 341 -6.65 -4.78 -5.79
CA LEU A 341 -6.15 -3.63 -6.53
C LEU A 341 -6.17 -3.93 -8.02
N ASP A 342 -6.89 -3.11 -8.77
CA ASP A 342 -6.94 -3.17 -10.23
C ASP A 342 -6.06 -2.09 -10.84
N ILE A 343 -5.26 -2.45 -11.84
CA ILE A 343 -4.43 -1.50 -12.58
C ILE A 343 -5.31 -0.86 -13.66
N ILE A 344 -5.70 0.40 -13.46
CA ILE A 344 -6.58 1.13 -14.39
C ILE A 344 -5.81 1.97 -15.41
N GLU A 345 -4.59 2.36 -15.09
CA GLU A 345 -3.70 3.07 -16.01
C GLU A 345 -2.27 2.58 -15.81
N GLU A 346 -1.59 2.40 -16.93
CA GLU A 346 -0.19 2.00 -16.96
C GLU A 346 0.53 2.77 -18.04
N ARG A 347 1.71 3.29 -17.69
CA ARG A 347 2.68 3.86 -18.63
C ARG A 347 4.06 3.34 -18.27
N THR A 348 4.73 2.77 -19.24
CA THR A 348 6.12 2.33 -19.06
C THR A 348 7.00 3.09 -20.05
N VAL A 349 8.05 3.71 -19.51
CA VAL A 349 9.07 4.42 -20.28
C VAL A 349 10.34 3.57 -20.24
N GLY A 350 10.81 3.13 -21.40
CA GLY A 350 12.04 2.35 -21.48
C GLY A 350 13.26 3.18 -21.00
N PRO A 351 14.26 2.54 -20.37
CA PRO A 351 15.48 3.22 -19.89
C PRO A 351 16.22 3.96 -21.00
N ASP A 352 16.26 3.40 -22.21
CA ASP A 352 16.94 3.99 -23.37
C ASP A 352 16.28 5.31 -23.80
N LEU A 353 14.92 5.35 -23.81
CA LEU A 353 14.18 6.57 -24.14
C LEU A 353 14.40 7.67 -23.10
N GLY A 354 14.50 7.31 -21.82
CA GLY A 354 14.85 8.22 -20.76
C GLY A 354 16.25 8.82 -20.93
N GLN A 355 17.25 7.98 -21.18
CA GLN A 355 18.64 8.44 -21.39
C GLN A 355 18.80 9.37 -22.62
N ASP A 356 18.14 9.06 -23.73
CA ASP A 356 18.17 9.90 -24.92
C ASP A 356 17.47 11.25 -24.68
N SER A 357 16.36 11.24 -23.94
CA SER A 357 15.66 12.46 -23.53
C SER A 357 16.53 13.33 -22.60
N ILE A 358 17.23 12.72 -21.63
CA ILE A 358 18.19 13.44 -20.76
C ILE A 358 19.30 14.08 -21.59
N LYS A 359 19.95 13.31 -22.46
CA LYS A 359 21.05 13.82 -23.32
C LYS A 359 20.57 14.98 -24.17
N ALA A 360 19.44 14.83 -24.85
CA ALA A 360 18.86 15.87 -25.68
C ALA A 360 18.50 17.13 -24.86
N GLY A 361 17.87 16.95 -23.68
CA GLY A 361 17.50 18.03 -22.79
C GLY A 361 18.73 18.80 -22.25
N ILE A 362 19.75 18.09 -21.76
CA ILE A 362 20.98 18.69 -21.26
C ILE A 362 21.73 19.46 -22.38
N ILE A 363 21.84 18.89 -23.59
CA ILE A 363 22.47 19.55 -24.72
C ILE A 363 21.72 20.84 -25.08
N ALA A 364 20.39 20.79 -25.16
CA ALA A 364 19.55 21.96 -25.46
C ALA A 364 19.71 23.04 -24.38
N LEU A 365 19.73 22.68 -23.10
CA LEU A 365 19.94 23.59 -21.98
C LEU A 365 21.30 24.25 -22.04
N ILE A 366 22.38 23.49 -22.28
CA ILE A 366 23.74 24.02 -22.38
C ILE A 366 23.84 24.98 -23.57
N ILE A 367 23.32 24.61 -24.73
CA ILE A 367 23.34 25.48 -25.92
C ILE A 367 22.56 26.77 -25.65
N GLY A 368 21.36 26.67 -25.10
CA GLY A 368 20.53 27.84 -24.76
C GLY A 368 21.22 28.74 -23.76
N PHE A 369 21.83 28.18 -22.72
CA PHE A 369 22.58 28.94 -21.69
C PHE A 369 23.77 29.67 -22.28
N ILE A 370 24.56 29.01 -23.14
CA ILE A 370 25.73 29.65 -23.83
C ILE A 370 25.24 30.77 -24.73
N LEU A 371 24.17 30.59 -25.48
CA LEU A 371 23.62 31.65 -26.36
C LEU A 371 23.17 32.86 -25.54
N VAL A 372 22.56 32.68 -24.38
CA VAL A 372 22.16 33.75 -23.47
C VAL A 372 23.39 34.50 -22.94
N ILE A 373 24.44 33.78 -22.48
CA ILE A 373 25.69 34.37 -22.00
C ILE A 373 26.36 35.20 -23.10
N VAL A 374 26.48 34.65 -24.31
CA VAL A 374 27.08 35.32 -25.45
C VAL A 374 26.28 36.57 -25.83
N PHE A 375 24.97 36.46 -25.92
CA PHE A 375 24.08 37.58 -26.24
C PHE A 375 24.23 38.73 -25.24
N ILE A 376 24.18 38.42 -23.92
CA ILE A 376 24.33 39.41 -22.86
C ILE A 376 25.73 40.06 -22.92
N PHE A 377 26.78 39.28 -23.14
CA PHE A 377 28.13 39.80 -23.25
C PHE A 377 28.34 40.74 -24.45
N VAL A 378 27.87 40.33 -25.63
CA VAL A 378 27.95 41.12 -26.86
C VAL A 378 27.17 42.44 -26.75
N LYS A 379 25.96 42.38 -26.16
CA LYS A 379 25.06 43.53 -26.04
C LYS A 379 25.52 44.53 -24.99
N TYR A 380 26.00 44.06 -23.82
CA TYR A 380 26.26 44.89 -22.64
C TYR A 380 27.75 44.95 -22.26
N LYS A 381 28.65 44.25 -22.98
CA LYS A 381 30.10 44.25 -22.77
C LYS A 381 30.48 44.01 -21.29
N ILE A 382 31.19 44.95 -20.64
CA ILE A 382 31.62 44.83 -19.24
C ILE A 382 30.46 44.61 -18.24
N PHE A 383 29.35 45.33 -18.42
CA PHE A 383 28.14 45.13 -17.60
C PHE A 383 27.53 43.77 -17.85
N GLY A 384 27.66 43.25 -19.08
CA GLY A 384 27.26 41.89 -19.43
C GLY A 384 28.04 40.82 -18.67
N LEU A 385 29.31 41.04 -18.41
CA LEU A 385 30.13 40.11 -17.62
C LEU A 385 29.64 40.02 -16.17
N ILE A 386 29.32 41.15 -15.54
CA ILE A 386 28.75 41.18 -14.19
C ILE A 386 27.38 40.47 -14.16
N THR A 387 26.54 40.73 -15.16
CA THR A 387 25.23 40.10 -15.28
C THR A 387 25.35 38.58 -15.48
N ASN A 388 26.29 38.11 -16.27
CA ASN A 388 26.54 36.67 -16.48
C ASN A 388 27.01 35.98 -15.19
N VAL A 389 27.85 36.61 -14.37
CA VAL A 389 28.24 36.09 -13.05
C VAL A 389 27.01 35.96 -12.15
N ALA A 390 26.15 36.99 -12.11
CA ALA A 390 24.91 36.91 -11.35
C ALA A 390 23.95 35.81 -11.86
N LEU A 391 23.86 35.59 -13.18
CA LEU A 391 23.07 34.52 -13.81
C LEU A 391 23.57 33.12 -13.39
N ILE A 392 24.92 32.93 -13.39
CA ILE A 392 25.52 31.66 -12.95
C ILE A 392 25.23 31.39 -11.46
N ILE A 393 25.39 32.40 -10.61
CA ILE A 393 25.06 32.28 -9.18
C ILE A 393 23.58 31.94 -9.00
N ASN A 394 22.68 32.59 -9.75
CA ASN A 394 21.25 32.29 -9.68
C ASN A 394 20.94 30.85 -10.07
N LEU A 395 21.60 30.32 -11.11
CA LEU A 395 21.47 28.93 -11.51
C LEU A 395 21.89 27.97 -10.37
N PHE A 396 23.03 28.22 -9.71
CA PHE A 396 23.48 27.43 -8.57
C PHE A 396 22.52 27.55 -7.37
N LEU A 397 21.94 28.73 -7.12
CA LEU A 397 20.93 28.91 -6.08
C LEU A 397 19.67 28.05 -6.37
N LEU A 398 19.20 28.07 -7.61
CA LEU A 398 18.04 27.28 -8.03
C LEU A 398 18.30 25.79 -7.87
N VAL A 399 19.43 25.28 -8.38
CA VAL A 399 19.85 23.88 -8.23
C VAL A 399 20.02 23.53 -6.75
N GLY A 400 20.61 24.41 -5.94
CA GLY A 400 20.77 24.20 -4.50
C GLY A 400 19.43 24.09 -3.76
N VAL A 401 18.45 24.92 -4.10
CA VAL A 401 17.09 24.83 -3.54
C VAL A 401 16.44 23.50 -3.93
N LEU A 402 16.48 23.12 -5.20
CA LEU A 402 15.93 21.85 -5.67
C LEU A 402 16.58 20.65 -4.97
N THR A 403 17.89 20.72 -4.73
CA THR A 403 18.64 19.66 -4.02
C THR A 403 18.21 19.54 -2.55
N ILE A 404 18.03 20.67 -1.84
CA ILE A 404 17.62 20.66 -0.42
C ILE A 404 16.24 20.01 -0.26
N PHE A 405 15.32 20.30 -1.18
CA PHE A 405 13.97 19.74 -1.17
C PHE A 405 13.88 18.36 -1.82
N GLU A 406 15.01 17.81 -2.32
CA GLU A 406 15.00 16.52 -3.05
C GLU A 406 13.92 16.51 -4.15
N ALA A 407 13.78 17.67 -4.83
CA ALA A 407 12.73 17.85 -5.82
C ALA A 407 12.93 16.94 -7.02
N THR A 408 11.82 16.41 -7.56
CA THR A 408 11.86 15.57 -8.76
C THR A 408 11.90 16.42 -10.01
N LEU A 409 12.99 16.30 -10.78
CA LEU A 409 13.16 16.97 -12.07
C LEU A 409 12.50 16.12 -13.17
N THR A 410 11.53 16.69 -13.87
CA THR A 410 10.85 16.09 -15.01
C THR A 410 11.29 16.74 -16.31
N LEU A 411 11.00 16.12 -17.47
CA LEU A 411 11.33 16.67 -18.79
C LEU A 411 10.82 18.12 -18.99
N PRO A 412 9.59 18.47 -18.61
CA PRO A 412 9.13 19.87 -18.66
C PRO A 412 9.82 20.80 -17.66
N GLY A 413 10.52 20.27 -16.66
CA GLY A 413 11.25 21.03 -15.65
C GLY A 413 12.69 21.38 -16.02
N ILE A 414 13.19 20.80 -17.12
CA ILE A 414 14.50 21.12 -17.73
C ILE A 414 14.33 22.24 -18.74
#